data_21378b41fccfba833cd88752ccc98689
#
_entry.id   21378b41fccfba833cd88752ccc98689
#
_cell.length_a   1.000
_cell.length_b   1.000
_cell.length_c   1.000
_cell.angle_alpha   90.00
_cell.angle_beta   90.00
_cell.angle_gamma   90.00
#
_symmetry.space_group_name_H-M   'P 1'
#
loop_
_entity.id
_entity.type
_entity.pdbx_description
1 polymer ?
#
loop_
_entity_poly.entity_id
_entity_poly.type
_entity_poly.pdbx_seq_one_letter_code
_entity_poly.pdbx_strand_id
1 'polypeptide(L)'
;KPEPYQKRTSHGMILGLNPHAFENQPDAERKRLLAEYGSEKAAREALVEKYGEMAEHPIVKMSKSLGNVVNPDDVVNEYGADTLRLYEMFIGDFEKAAPWNTNSIKGCKRFLDRIWVLSEKQVEGEGYRPKLEALINRTIKKVGEDIDALKANTAIAQLMILVNALYDGGGATRAEYEVLLQLLNPFVPHMTEELWQQMGHTDTLAYHEWPKYDEAKCVEQTIEIAVQVNGKVKARLNVAANIE
;
A
#
# COMPACT_ATOMS: atom_id res chain seq x y z
N LYS A 1 -28.09 -11.13 -22.30
CA LYS A 1 -28.49 -10.90 -20.89
C LYS A 1 -29.09 -9.50 -20.81
N PRO A 2 -30.19 -9.28 -20.07
CA PRO A 2 -30.83 -7.97 -19.91
C PRO A 2 -29.91 -7.01 -19.08
N GLU A 3 -29.09 -7.55 -18.19
CA GLU A 3 -28.14 -6.80 -17.34
C GLU A 3 -26.69 -7.12 -17.74
N PRO A 4 -25.89 -6.12 -18.19
CA PRO A 4 -24.53 -6.36 -18.65
C PRO A 4 -23.53 -6.62 -17.51
N TYR A 5 -23.89 -6.26 -16.26
CA TYR A 5 -23.01 -6.39 -15.10
C TYR A 5 -23.54 -7.39 -14.07
N GLN A 6 -22.68 -8.25 -13.57
CA GLN A 6 -23.02 -9.16 -12.47
C GLN A 6 -22.94 -8.46 -11.10
N LYS A 7 -22.02 -7.50 -10.97
CA LYS A 7 -21.79 -6.73 -9.75
C LYS A 7 -21.34 -5.32 -10.11
N ARG A 8 -21.81 -4.33 -9.37
CA ARG A 8 -21.31 -2.94 -9.42
C ARG A 8 -20.93 -2.50 -8.02
N THR A 9 -19.73 -1.99 -7.87
CA THR A 9 -19.26 -1.40 -6.62
C THR A 9 -18.88 0.07 -6.87
N SER A 10 -19.36 0.96 -6.00
CA SER A 10 -19.00 2.38 -6.06
C SER A 10 -17.71 2.59 -5.28
N HIS A 11 -16.71 3.20 -5.90
CA HIS A 11 -15.47 3.57 -5.21
C HIS A 11 -15.59 4.92 -4.51
N GLY A 12 -14.75 5.15 -3.50
CA GLY A 12 -14.56 6.45 -2.85
C GLY A 12 -13.86 7.46 -3.77
N MET A 13 -13.85 8.70 -3.36
CA MET A 13 -13.17 9.78 -4.09
C MET A 13 -11.78 10.03 -3.52
N ILE A 14 -10.81 10.30 -4.38
CA ILE A 14 -9.54 10.88 -3.97
C ILE A 14 -9.73 12.38 -3.83
N LEU A 15 -9.38 12.91 -2.65
CA LEU A 15 -9.57 14.30 -2.27
C LEU A 15 -8.24 15.07 -2.36
N GLY A 16 -8.33 16.36 -2.67
CA GLY A 16 -7.19 17.28 -2.72
C GLY A 16 -7.20 18.30 -1.57
N LEU A 17 -6.08 18.98 -1.39
CA LEU A 17 -6.01 20.11 -0.47
C LEU A 17 -6.91 21.23 -0.94
N ASN A 18 -7.60 21.87 0.00
CA ASN A 18 -8.36 23.09 -0.29
C ASN A 18 -7.45 24.32 -0.24
N PRO A 19 -7.17 25.00 -1.36
CA PRO A 19 -6.30 26.16 -1.37
C PRO A 19 -6.87 27.37 -0.61
N HIS A 20 -8.16 27.36 -0.30
CA HIS A 20 -8.84 28.44 0.42
C HIS A 20 -8.91 28.21 1.93
N ALA A 21 -8.60 27.00 2.42
CA ALA A 21 -8.54 26.72 3.85
C ALA A 21 -7.30 27.36 4.50
N PHE A 22 -7.46 27.85 5.72
CA PHE A 22 -6.38 28.54 6.45
C PHE A 22 -5.12 27.66 6.60
N GLU A 23 -5.29 26.37 6.87
CA GLU A 23 -4.20 25.39 7.05
C GLU A 23 -3.31 25.26 5.82
N ASN A 24 -3.91 25.42 4.64
CA ASN A 24 -3.25 25.22 3.36
C ASN A 24 -2.69 26.52 2.76
N GLN A 25 -2.90 27.67 3.44
CA GLN A 25 -2.28 28.92 3.03
C GLN A 25 -0.75 28.87 3.20
N PRO A 26 0.02 29.49 2.32
CA PRO A 26 1.46 29.67 2.52
C PRO A 26 1.76 30.35 3.86
N ASP A 27 2.90 30.05 4.47
CA ASP A 27 3.29 30.60 5.78
C ASP A 27 3.25 32.12 5.84
N ALA A 28 3.67 32.82 4.77
CA ALA A 28 3.61 34.25 4.67
C ALA A 28 2.18 34.78 4.70
N GLU A 29 1.26 34.09 4.00
CA GLU A 29 -0.14 34.46 3.96
C GLU A 29 -0.84 34.17 5.29
N ARG A 30 -0.55 33.06 5.94
CA ARG A 30 -1.07 32.80 7.30
C ARG A 30 -0.65 33.86 8.30
N LYS A 31 0.63 34.27 8.26
CA LYS A 31 1.14 35.37 9.12
C LYS A 31 0.43 36.70 8.82
N ARG A 32 0.19 37.01 7.56
CA ARG A 32 -0.55 38.21 7.14
C ARG A 32 -1.97 38.19 7.68
N LEU A 33 -2.69 37.07 7.49
CA LEU A 33 -4.06 36.90 7.97
C LEU A 33 -4.14 37.01 9.51
N LEU A 34 -3.21 36.40 10.23
CA LEU A 34 -3.16 36.51 11.69
C LEU A 34 -2.89 37.94 12.17
N ALA A 35 -2.03 38.71 11.47
CA ALA A 35 -1.77 40.11 11.78
C ALA A 35 -2.99 40.99 11.48
N GLU A 36 -3.71 40.71 10.39
CA GLU A 36 -4.88 41.47 9.95
C GLU A 36 -6.11 41.23 10.83
N TYR A 37 -6.39 39.97 11.17
CA TYR A 37 -7.61 39.56 11.90
C TYR A 37 -7.39 39.28 13.41
N GLY A 38 -6.17 39.33 13.88
CA GLY A 38 -5.81 39.22 15.31
C GLY A 38 -5.89 37.83 15.91
N SER A 39 -6.55 36.85 15.26
CA SER A 39 -6.63 35.45 15.69
C SER A 39 -6.86 34.48 14.54
N GLU A 40 -6.48 33.24 14.73
CA GLU A 40 -6.74 32.17 13.75
C GLU A 40 -8.23 31.98 13.47
N LYS A 41 -9.06 32.05 14.52
CA LYS A 41 -10.51 31.96 14.38
C LYS A 41 -11.08 33.05 13.47
N ALA A 42 -10.74 34.30 13.72
CA ALA A 42 -11.21 35.41 12.90
C ALA A 42 -10.65 35.36 11.46
N ALA A 43 -9.40 34.90 11.28
CA ALA A 43 -8.83 34.66 9.95
C ALA A 43 -9.58 33.55 9.17
N ARG A 44 -9.98 32.47 9.84
CA ARG A 44 -10.82 31.41 9.22
C ARG A 44 -12.20 31.94 8.83
N GLU A 45 -12.88 32.69 9.73
CA GLU A 45 -14.17 33.29 9.46
C GLU A 45 -14.10 34.23 8.25
N ALA A 46 -13.06 35.02 8.12
CA ALA A 46 -12.84 35.89 6.96
C ALA A 46 -12.62 35.09 5.66
N LEU A 47 -11.92 33.96 5.71
CA LEU A 47 -11.77 33.09 4.54
C LEU A 47 -13.12 32.44 4.15
N VAL A 48 -13.93 32.08 5.13
CA VAL A 48 -15.28 31.52 4.90
C VAL A 48 -16.18 32.60 4.29
N GLU A 49 -16.14 33.83 4.79
CA GLU A 49 -16.89 34.94 4.21
C GLU A 49 -16.50 35.17 2.75
N LYS A 50 -15.20 35.12 2.44
CA LYS A 50 -14.67 35.34 1.09
C LYS A 50 -14.91 34.22 0.11
N TYR A 51 -14.76 32.96 0.54
CA TYR A 51 -14.73 31.77 -0.33
C TYR A 51 -15.88 30.79 -0.09
N GLY A 52 -16.78 31.06 0.87
CA GLY A 52 -17.89 30.20 1.27
C GLY A 52 -17.50 29.12 2.30
N GLU A 53 -18.49 28.42 2.81
CA GLU A 53 -18.35 27.37 3.85
C GLU A 53 -17.29 26.32 3.52
N MET A 54 -17.04 26.10 2.24
CA MET A 54 -16.00 25.14 1.81
C MET A 54 -14.62 25.49 2.37
N ALA A 55 -14.33 26.76 2.67
CA ALA A 55 -13.04 27.19 3.23
C ALA A 55 -12.78 26.67 4.66
N GLU A 56 -13.79 26.18 5.36
CA GLU A 56 -13.65 25.48 6.66
C GLU A 56 -12.95 24.11 6.53
N HIS A 57 -13.02 23.51 5.33
CA HIS A 57 -12.54 22.15 5.12
C HIS A 57 -11.17 22.13 4.47
N PRO A 58 -10.10 21.68 5.15
CA PRO A 58 -8.74 21.65 4.60
C PRO A 58 -8.58 20.65 3.44
N ILE A 59 -9.48 19.68 3.34
CA ILE A 59 -9.47 18.62 2.32
C ILE A 59 -10.85 18.57 1.67
N VAL A 60 -10.88 18.69 0.33
CA VAL A 60 -12.11 18.76 -0.46
C VAL A 60 -11.98 17.95 -1.75
N LYS A 61 -13.09 17.79 -2.44
CA LYS A 61 -13.10 17.19 -3.78
C LYS A 61 -12.17 17.95 -4.72
N MET A 62 -11.36 17.22 -5.47
CA MET A 62 -10.52 17.81 -6.52
C MET A 62 -11.39 18.45 -7.61
N SER A 63 -11.07 19.68 -8.01
CA SER A 63 -11.70 20.35 -9.14
C SER A 63 -10.72 21.27 -9.85
N LYS A 64 -10.90 21.42 -11.16
CA LYS A 64 -10.08 22.32 -11.99
C LYS A 64 -10.24 23.79 -11.56
N SER A 65 -11.44 24.19 -11.13
CA SER A 65 -11.72 25.55 -10.65
C SER A 65 -11.00 25.90 -9.35
N LEU A 66 -10.71 24.91 -8.50
CA LEU A 66 -9.94 25.09 -7.27
C LEU A 66 -8.42 24.97 -7.49
N GLY A 67 -7.98 24.48 -8.64
CA GLY A 67 -6.56 24.27 -8.91
C GLY A 67 -5.91 23.19 -8.02
N ASN A 68 -6.70 22.33 -7.40
CA ASN A 68 -6.23 21.30 -6.45
C ASN A 68 -6.20 19.90 -7.07
N VAL A 69 -6.22 19.80 -8.38
CA VAL A 69 -6.19 18.53 -9.12
C VAL A 69 -4.75 18.03 -9.20
N VAL A 70 -4.56 16.75 -8.95
CA VAL A 70 -3.32 16.04 -9.28
C VAL A 70 -3.48 15.41 -10.65
N ASN A 71 -2.58 15.74 -11.58
CA ASN A 71 -2.59 15.17 -12.92
C ASN A 71 -1.91 13.78 -12.88
N PRO A 72 -2.60 12.70 -13.25
CA PRO A 72 -1.99 11.37 -13.31
C PRO A 72 -0.75 11.28 -14.20
N ASP A 73 -0.72 12.00 -15.33
CA ASP A 73 0.41 11.98 -16.26
C ASP A 73 1.70 12.51 -15.60
N ASP A 74 1.59 13.56 -14.78
CA ASP A 74 2.73 14.12 -14.05
C ASP A 74 3.26 13.11 -13.03
N VAL A 75 2.35 12.41 -12.34
CA VAL A 75 2.72 11.36 -11.37
C VAL A 75 3.36 10.16 -12.05
N VAL A 76 2.82 9.73 -13.20
CA VAL A 76 3.40 8.63 -14.00
C VAL A 76 4.79 9.01 -14.51
N ASN A 77 4.99 10.24 -14.97
CA ASN A 77 6.29 10.72 -15.44
C ASN A 77 7.33 10.80 -14.31
N GLU A 78 6.91 11.15 -13.08
CA GLU A 78 7.82 11.29 -11.93
C GLU A 78 8.10 9.95 -11.23
N TYR A 79 7.08 9.09 -11.04
CA TYR A 79 7.17 7.89 -10.19
C TYR A 79 6.98 6.58 -10.95
N GLY A 80 6.44 6.61 -12.16
CA GLY A 80 6.07 5.43 -12.95
C GLY A 80 4.62 4.99 -12.73
N ALA A 81 4.05 4.34 -13.76
CA ALA A 81 2.66 3.90 -13.76
C ALA A 81 2.35 2.88 -12.63
N ASP A 82 3.24 1.92 -12.41
CA ASP A 82 3.06 0.91 -11.35
C ASP A 82 3.06 1.52 -9.95
N THR A 83 3.83 2.59 -9.72
CA THR A 83 3.82 3.29 -8.44
C THR A 83 2.50 4.00 -8.20
N LEU A 84 1.94 4.65 -9.24
CA LEU A 84 0.62 5.28 -9.16
C LEU A 84 -0.47 4.24 -8.89
N ARG A 85 -0.50 3.14 -9.66
CA ARG A 85 -1.45 2.04 -9.47
C ARG A 85 -1.42 1.47 -8.05
N LEU A 86 -0.20 1.16 -7.56
CA LEU A 86 -0.01 0.64 -6.22
C LEU A 86 -0.50 1.64 -5.16
N TYR A 87 -0.20 2.93 -5.34
CA TYR A 87 -0.61 3.97 -4.41
C TYR A 87 -2.13 4.13 -4.36
N GLU A 88 -2.82 4.18 -5.51
CA GLU A 88 -4.28 4.29 -5.57
C GLU A 88 -4.98 3.10 -4.91
N MET A 89 -4.43 1.90 -5.03
CA MET A 89 -4.94 0.69 -4.36
C MET A 89 -4.60 0.65 -2.86
N PHE A 90 -3.56 1.35 -2.43
CA PHE A 90 -3.07 1.32 -1.05
C PHE A 90 -3.57 2.48 -0.19
N ILE A 91 -4.01 3.60 -0.79
CA ILE A 91 -4.34 4.86 -0.09
C ILE A 91 -5.44 4.71 0.96
N GLY A 92 -6.32 3.72 0.82
CA GLY A 92 -7.40 3.48 1.78
C GLY A 92 -8.36 2.38 1.35
N ASP A 93 -9.46 2.30 2.06
CA ASP A 93 -10.58 1.43 1.73
C ASP A 93 -11.20 1.87 0.39
N PHE A 94 -11.45 0.91 -0.51
CA PHE A 94 -11.93 1.18 -1.87
C PHE A 94 -13.22 2.01 -1.91
N GLU A 95 -14.12 1.83 -0.95
CA GLU A 95 -15.41 2.51 -0.90
C GLU A 95 -15.37 3.87 -0.20
N LYS A 96 -14.26 4.21 0.47
CA LYS A 96 -14.12 5.45 1.24
C LYS A 96 -13.33 6.52 0.50
N ALA A 97 -13.67 7.77 0.78
CA ALA A 97 -12.88 8.89 0.31
C ALA A 97 -11.53 8.95 1.05
N ALA A 98 -10.46 9.24 0.33
CA ALA A 98 -9.12 9.33 0.89
C ALA A 98 -8.39 10.58 0.37
N PRO A 99 -7.66 11.31 1.24
CA PRO A 99 -6.89 12.47 0.82
C PRO A 99 -5.62 12.05 0.08
N TRP A 100 -5.33 12.71 -1.03
CA TRP A 100 -4.05 12.56 -1.73
C TRP A 100 -2.88 12.98 -0.83
N ASN A 101 -1.84 12.15 -0.78
CA ASN A 101 -0.62 12.43 -0.03
C ASN A 101 0.62 12.04 -0.84
N THR A 102 1.34 13.05 -1.32
CA THR A 102 2.55 12.87 -2.14
C THR A 102 3.68 12.14 -1.39
N ASN A 103 3.76 12.26 -0.07
CA ASN A 103 4.78 11.53 0.70
C ASN A 103 4.48 10.02 0.75
N SER A 104 3.22 9.63 0.73
CA SER A 104 2.83 8.21 0.72
C SER A 104 3.17 7.54 -0.61
N ILE A 105 3.05 8.25 -1.74
CA ILE A 105 3.45 7.69 -3.05
C ILE A 105 4.96 7.40 -3.11
N LYS A 106 5.79 8.23 -2.48
CA LYS A 106 7.23 7.94 -2.32
C LYS A 106 7.50 6.67 -1.52
N GLY A 107 6.61 6.36 -0.56
CA GLY A 107 6.64 5.09 0.17
C GLY A 107 6.38 3.90 -0.74
N CYS A 108 5.37 3.99 -1.61
CA CYS A 108 5.07 2.97 -2.63
C CYS A 108 6.26 2.79 -3.60
N LYS A 109 6.85 3.87 -4.10
CA LYS A 109 8.04 3.79 -4.96
C LYS A 109 9.18 3.04 -4.29
N ARG A 110 9.53 3.39 -3.04
CA ARG A 110 10.57 2.67 -2.28
C ARG A 110 10.25 1.20 -2.06
N PHE A 111 8.98 0.85 -1.89
CA PHE A 111 8.58 -0.55 -1.79
C PHE A 111 8.84 -1.30 -3.09
N LEU A 112 8.50 -0.72 -4.25
CA LEU A 112 8.79 -1.31 -5.55
C LEU A 112 10.29 -1.42 -5.82
N ASP A 113 11.07 -0.39 -5.48
CA ASP A 113 12.54 -0.43 -5.61
C ASP A 113 13.16 -1.57 -4.78
N ARG A 114 12.63 -1.82 -3.58
CA ARG A 114 13.05 -2.95 -2.76
C ARG A 114 12.75 -4.31 -3.41
N ILE A 115 11.59 -4.45 -4.04
CA ILE A 115 11.23 -5.69 -4.74
C ILE A 115 12.15 -5.90 -5.95
N TRP A 116 12.48 -4.83 -6.67
CA TRP A 116 13.46 -4.89 -7.76
C TRP A 116 14.82 -5.36 -7.27
N VAL A 117 15.37 -4.73 -6.23
CA VAL A 117 16.66 -5.12 -5.62
C VAL A 117 16.63 -6.55 -5.06
N LEU A 118 15.47 -7.05 -4.64
CA LEU A 118 15.33 -8.42 -4.14
C LEU A 118 15.61 -9.47 -5.24
N SER A 119 15.44 -9.13 -6.52
CA SER A 119 15.80 -10.01 -7.65
C SER A 119 17.31 -10.34 -7.67
N GLU A 120 18.13 -9.42 -7.17
CA GLU A 120 19.59 -9.57 -7.10
C GLU A 120 20.04 -10.31 -5.81
N LYS A 121 19.11 -10.49 -4.86
CA LYS A 121 19.35 -11.14 -3.56
C LYS A 121 18.77 -12.55 -3.53
N GLN A 122 19.14 -13.36 -4.50
CA GLN A 122 18.72 -14.75 -4.53
C GLN A 122 19.54 -15.58 -3.54
N VAL A 123 18.88 -16.45 -2.79
CA VAL A 123 19.48 -17.43 -1.89
C VAL A 123 19.25 -18.82 -2.43
N GLU A 124 20.20 -19.74 -2.14
CA GLU A 124 20.07 -21.14 -2.55
C GLU A 124 18.90 -21.83 -1.84
N GLY A 125 18.24 -22.73 -2.53
CA GLY A 125 17.14 -23.54 -2.01
C GLY A 125 16.11 -23.85 -3.07
N GLU A 126 15.51 -25.03 -2.96
CA GLU A 126 14.37 -25.45 -3.74
C GLU A 126 13.08 -25.22 -2.94
N GLY A 127 12.09 -24.53 -3.54
CA GLY A 127 10.82 -24.25 -2.91
C GLY A 127 10.87 -23.15 -1.83
N TYR A 128 9.89 -23.18 -0.92
CA TYR A 128 9.81 -22.23 0.19
C TYR A 128 10.67 -22.68 1.36
N ARG A 129 11.41 -21.76 1.94
CA ARG A 129 12.19 -22.05 3.16
C ARG A 129 11.25 -22.35 4.34
N PRO A 130 11.57 -23.35 5.20
CA PRO A 130 10.69 -23.75 6.30
C PRO A 130 10.24 -22.61 7.21
N LYS A 131 11.12 -21.63 7.45
CA LYS A 131 10.81 -20.44 8.28
C LYS A 131 9.81 -19.48 7.63
N LEU A 132 9.65 -19.52 6.31
CA LEU A 132 8.78 -18.62 5.55
C LEU A 132 7.55 -19.32 4.99
N GLU A 133 7.53 -20.67 4.99
CA GLU A 133 6.47 -21.46 4.38
C GLU A 133 5.08 -21.09 4.93
N ALA A 134 4.93 -20.97 6.24
CA ALA A 134 3.67 -20.59 6.87
C ALA A 134 3.25 -19.15 6.49
N LEU A 135 4.20 -18.22 6.48
CA LEU A 135 3.93 -16.84 6.07
C LEU A 135 3.52 -16.77 4.60
N ILE A 136 4.20 -17.49 3.71
CA ILE A 136 3.89 -17.49 2.27
C ILE A 136 2.49 -18.07 2.03
N ASN A 137 2.15 -19.21 2.62
CA ASN A 137 0.81 -19.80 2.48
C ASN A 137 -0.29 -18.87 2.99
N ARG A 138 -0.09 -18.23 4.16
CA ARG A 138 -1.01 -17.20 4.68
C ARG A 138 -1.11 -16.00 3.75
N THR A 139 0.00 -15.59 3.13
CA THR A 139 0.01 -14.44 2.22
C THR A 139 -0.77 -14.75 0.96
N ILE A 140 -0.59 -15.94 0.35
CA ILE A 140 -1.36 -16.36 -0.82
C ILE A 140 -2.86 -16.33 -0.52
N LYS A 141 -3.26 -16.97 0.60
CA LYS A 141 -4.66 -16.99 1.06
C LYS A 141 -5.21 -15.60 1.24
N LYS A 142 -4.52 -14.79 2.08
CA LYS A 142 -4.99 -13.46 2.45
C LYS A 142 -5.09 -12.51 1.25
N VAL A 143 -4.09 -12.50 0.37
CA VAL A 143 -4.10 -11.61 -0.81
C VAL A 143 -5.23 -12.00 -1.75
N GLY A 144 -5.49 -13.29 -1.98
CA GLY A 144 -6.62 -13.76 -2.77
C GLY A 144 -7.96 -13.33 -2.19
N GLU A 145 -8.19 -13.59 -0.90
CA GLU A 145 -9.43 -13.21 -0.20
C GLU A 145 -9.64 -11.68 -0.20
N ASP A 146 -8.57 -10.90 0.01
CA ASP A 146 -8.63 -9.44 0.05
C ASP A 146 -8.93 -8.85 -1.34
N ILE A 147 -8.40 -9.43 -2.43
CA ILE A 147 -8.71 -9.01 -3.80
C ILE A 147 -10.20 -9.26 -4.09
N ASP A 148 -10.71 -10.43 -3.77
CA ASP A 148 -12.13 -10.78 -3.96
C ASP A 148 -13.06 -9.87 -3.14
N ALA A 149 -12.61 -9.44 -1.97
CA ALA A 149 -13.33 -8.53 -1.08
C ALA A 149 -13.12 -7.03 -1.39
N LEU A 150 -12.36 -6.68 -2.44
CA LEU A 150 -11.96 -5.30 -2.79
C LEU A 150 -11.18 -4.57 -1.67
N LYS A 151 -10.39 -5.32 -0.89
CA LYS A 151 -9.52 -4.82 0.19
C LYS A 151 -8.06 -4.75 -0.25
N ALA A 152 -7.80 -4.10 -1.37
CA ALA A 152 -6.46 -4.01 -1.96
C ALA A 152 -5.42 -3.45 -0.99
N ASN A 153 -5.79 -2.49 -0.14
CA ASN A 153 -4.91 -1.90 0.87
C ASN A 153 -4.38 -2.93 1.89
N THR A 154 -5.22 -3.86 2.33
CA THR A 154 -4.79 -4.93 3.26
C THR A 154 -3.99 -6.03 2.55
N ALA A 155 -4.32 -6.34 1.31
CA ALA A 155 -3.51 -7.22 0.45
C ALA A 155 -2.09 -6.68 0.29
N ILE A 156 -1.95 -5.40 -0.07
CA ILE A 156 -0.64 -4.75 -0.25
C ILE A 156 0.13 -4.71 1.08
N ALA A 157 -0.54 -4.42 2.21
CA ALA A 157 0.10 -4.48 3.52
C ALA A 157 0.65 -5.89 3.84
N GLN A 158 -0.08 -6.94 3.49
CA GLN A 158 0.38 -8.31 3.65
C GLN A 158 1.61 -8.60 2.77
N LEU A 159 1.64 -8.11 1.53
CA LEU A 159 2.80 -8.22 0.65
C LEU A 159 4.03 -7.48 1.21
N MET A 160 3.83 -6.33 1.86
CA MET A 160 4.92 -5.62 2.56
C MET A 160 5.50 -6.45 3.71
N ILE A 161 4.66 -7.19 4.45
CA ILE A 161 5.10 -8.11 5.50
C ILE A 161 5.96 -9.23 4.89
N LEU A 162 5.51 -9.84 3.79
CA LEU A 162 6.28 -10.88 3.10
C LEU A 162 7.63 -10.36 2.62
N VAL A 163 7.68 -9.20 1.97
CA VAL A 163 8.93 -8.59 1.49
C VAL A 163 9.90 -8.32 2.66
N ASN A 164 9.40 -7.83 3.80
CA ASN A 164 10.25 -7.63 4.99
C ASN A 164 10.84 -8.96 5.47
N ALA A 165 10.03 -10.01 5.56
CA ALA A 165 10.51 -11.34 6.00
C ALA A 165 11.54 -11.96 5.03
N LEU A 166 11.39 -11.73 3.72
CA LEU A 166 12.39 -12.13 2.73
C LEU A 166 13.72 -11.39 2.94
N TYR A 167 13.68 -10.08 3.20
CA TYR A 167 14.88 -9.30 3.53
C TYR A 167 15.54 -9.76 4.83
N ASP A 168 14.76 -10.00 5.89
CA ASP A 168 15.25 -10.51 7.17
C ASP A 168 15.90 -11.90 7.02
N GLY A 169 15.40 -12.68 6.06
CA GLY A 169 15.98 -13.96 5.65
C GLY A 169 17.19 -13.87 4.71
N GLY A 170 17.68 -12.69 4.41
CA GLY A 170 18.86 -12.44 3.56
C GLY A 170 18.58 -12.44 2.06
N GLY A 171 17.32 -12.60 1.62
CA GLY A 171 16.91 -12.65 0.23
C GLY A 171 15.76 -13.64 0.01
N ALA A 172 15.54 -14.06 -1.22
CA ALA A 172 14.47 -14.98 -1.61
C ALA A 172 15.03 -16.17 -2.40
N THR A 173 14.47 -17.36 -2.21
CA THR A 173 14.66 -18.44 -3.18
C THR A 173 13.91 -18.09 -4.47
N ARG A 174 14.24 -18.79 -5.56
CA ARG A 174 13.52 -18.61 -6.81
C ARG A 174 12.00 -18.76 -6.64
N ALA A 175 11.54 -19.82 -5.96
CA ALA A 175 10.12 -20.08 -5.74
C ALA A 175 9.45 -19.00 -4.86
N GLU A 176 10.14 -18.52 -3.84
CA GLU A 176 9.63 -17.44 -2.97
C GLU A 176 9.48 -16.11 -3.73
N TYR A 177 10.39 -15.84 -4.66
CA TYR A 177 10.32 -14.64 -5.48
C TYR A 177 9.24 -14.76 -6.56
N GLU A 178 9.12 -15.92 -7.21
CA GLU A 178 8.06 -16.17 -8.20
C GLU A 178 6.67 -15.98 -7.61
N VAL A 179 6.39 -16.54 -6.44
CA VAL A 179 5.08 -16.34 -5.78
C VAL A 179 4.85 -14.89 -5.37
N LEU A 180 5.89 -14.17 -4.96
CA LEU A 180 5.77 -12.74 -4.69
C LEU A 180 5.37 -11.96 -5.95
N LEU A 181 5.99 -12.24 -7.10
CA LEU A 181 5.65 -11.60 -8.37
C LEU A 181 4.22 -11.92 -8.82
N GLN A 182 3.78 -13.19 -8.69
CA GLN A 182 2.42 -13.60 -8.99
C GLN A 182 1.38 -12.83 -8.17
N LEU A 183 1.61 -12.69 -6.86
CA LEU A 183 0.70 -11.98 -5.96
C LEU A 183 0.70 -10.45 -6.18
N LEU A 184 1.80 -9.91 -6.66
CA LEU A 184 1.95 -8.47 -6.95
C LEU A 184 1.39 -8.07 -8.31
N ASN A 185 1.35 -8.98 -9.29
CA ASN A 185 1.01 -8.67 -10.67
C ASN A 185 -0.30 -7.88 -10.85
N PRO A 186 -1.40 -8.16 -10.13
CA PRO A 186 -2.63 -7.36 -10.23
C PRO A 186 -2.43 -5.86 -9.91
N PHE A 187 -1.49 -5.53 -9.06
CA PHE A 187 -1.22 -4.17 -8.60
C PHE A 187 -0.17 -3.46 -9.47
N VAL A 188 0.90 -4.16 -9.83
CA VAL A 188 2.10 -3.61 -10.51
C VAL A 188 2.54 -4.47 -11.70
N PRO A 189 1.70 -4.55 -12.75
CA PRO A 189 1.88 -5.50 -13.84
C PRO A 189 3.17 -5.28 -14.65
N HIS A 190 3.60 -4.03 -14.89
CA HIS A 190 4.76 -3.79 -15.76
C HIS A 190 6.06 -4.30 -15.12
N MET A 191 6.28 -3.96 -13.84
CA MET A 191 7.47 -4.39 -13.13
C MET A 191 7.51 -5.91 -12.93
N THR A 192 6.38 -6.52 -12.60
CA THR A 192 6.33 -7.97 -12.35
C THR A 192 6.50 -8.77 -13.62
N GLU A 193 5.95 -8.34 -14.75
CA GLU A 193 6.18 -8.98 -16.05
C GLU A 193 7.64 -8.90 -16.47
N GLU A 194 8.29 -7.74 -16.31
CA GLU A 194 9.70 -7.56 -16.62
C GLU A 194 10.57 -8.50 -15.76
N LEU A 195 10.34 -8.54 -14.45
CA LEU A 195 11.08 -9.41 -13.55
C LEU A 195 10.82 -10.90 -13.82
N TRP A 196 9.61 -11.25 -14.22
CA TRP A 196 9.23 -12.61 -14.62
C TRP A 196 10.02 -13.08 -15.85
N GLN A 197 10.13 -12.22 -16.86
CA GLN A 197 10.94 -12.49 -18.04
C GLN A 197 12.44 -12.60 -17.71
N GLN A 198 12.96 -11.75 -16.83
CA GLN A 198 14.36 -11.81 -16.39
C GLN A 198 14.68 -13.12 -15.65
N MET A 199 13.69 -13.75 -15.01
CA MET A 199 13.82 -15.08 -14.43
C MET A 199 13.81 -16.22 -15.45
N GLY A 200 13.62 -15.90 -16.76
CA GLY A 200 13.67 -16.86 -17.85
C GLY A 200 12.31 -17.44 -18.25
N HIS A 201 11.21 -16.92 -17.72
CA HIS A 201 9.87 -17.30 -18.17
C HIS A 201 9.56 -16.67 -19.53
N THR A 202 8.86 -17.40 -20.39
CA THR A 202 8.52 -16.95 -21.76
C THR A 202 7.04 -16.63 -21.92
N ASP A 203 6.23 -17.02 -20.97
CA ASP A 203 4.80 -16.75 -20.87
C ASP A 203 4.52 -15.49 -20.06
N THR A 204 3.36 -14.88 -20.28
CA THR A 204 2.95 -13.70 -19.51
C THR A 204 2.43 -14.12 -18.15
N LEU A 205 2.87 -13.41 -17.11
CA LEU A 205 2.44 -13.60 -15.72
C LEU A 205 0.94 -13.32 -15.53
N ALA A 206 0.38 -12.39 -16.32
CA ALA A 206 -1.03 -11.98 -16.23
C ALA A 206 -2.02 -13.13 -16.48
N TYR A 207 -1.62 -14.18 -17.21
CA TYR A 207 -2.45 -15.38 -17.46
C TYR A 207 -1.98 -16.62 -16.69
N HIS A 208 -0.98 -16.43 -15.83
CA HIS A 208 -0.53 -17.54 -14.98
C HIS A 208 -1.59 -17.91 -13.94
N GLU A 209 -1.68 -19.19 -13.60
CA GLU A 209 -2.60 -19.63 -12.53
C GLU A 209 -2.25 -18.96 -11.21
N TRP A 210 -3.30 -18.56 -10.46
CA TRP A 210 -3.11 -18.04 -9.12
C TRP A 210 -2.43 -19.07 -8.22
N PRO A 211 -1.42 -18.68 -7.42
CA PRO A 211 -0.69 -19.65 -6.60
C PRO A 211 -1.61 -20.29 -5.57
N LYS A 212 -1.43 -21.60 -5.38
CA LYS A 212 -2.21 -22.40 -4.42
C LYS A 212 -1.54 -22.36 -3.05
N TYR A 213 -2.34 -22.31 -2.02
CA TYR A 213 -1.87 -22.43 -0.64
C TYR A 213 -2.36 -23.73 0.00
N ASP A 214 -1.62 -24.20 1.00
CA ASP A 214 -2.00 -25.32 1.86
C ASP A 214 -2.49 -24.77 3.20
N GLU A 215 -3.76 -24.98 3.51
CA GLU A 215 -4.39 -24.51 4.76
C GLU A 215 -3.67 -25.05 6.00
N ALA A 216 -3.20 -26.30 5.96
CA ALA A 216 -2.48 -26.91 7.07
C ALA A 216 -1.11 -26.23 7.33
N LYS A 217 -0.54 -25.58 6.31
CA LYS A 217 0.73 -24.86 6.39
C LYS A 217 0.57 -23.37 6.73
N CYS A 218 -0.66 -22.87 6.80
CA CYS A 218 -0.91 -21.49 7.19
C CYS A 218 -0.65 -21.20 8.68
N VAL A 219 -0.51 -22.23 9.50
CA VAL A 219 -0.29 -22.13 10.94
C VAL A 219 1.21 -22.18 11.24
N GLU A 220 1.72 -21.22 12.01
CA GLU A 220 3.08 -21.32 12.54
C GLU A 220 3.16 -22.46 13.55
N GLN A 221 4.11 -23.35 13.34
CA GLN A 221 4.35 -24.46 14.28
C GLN A 221 5.00 -23.98 15.59
N THR A 222 5.64 -22.79 15.57
CA THR A 222 6.29 -22.20 16.73
C THR A 222 5.90 -20.74 16.87
N ILE A 223 5.75 -20.28 18.11
CA ILE A 223 5.55 -18.86 18.46
C ILE A 223 6.71 -18.35 19.30
N GLU A 224 7.10 -17.09 19.10
CA GLU A 224 8.09 -16.43 19.96
C GLU A 224 7.39 -15.82 21.18
N ILE A 225 7.76 -16.29 22.37
CA ILE A 225 7.29 -15.72 23.64
C ILE A 225 8.36 -14.82 24.23
N ALA A 226 8.02 -13.56 24.48
CA ALA A 226 8.89 -12.64 25.17
C ALA A 226 8.78 -12.82 26.70
N VAL A 227 9.83 -13.30 27.34
CA VAL A 227 9.93 -13.40 28.80
C VAL A 227 10.31 -12.04 29.36
N GLN A 228 9.47 -11.48 30.22
CA GLN A 228 9.69 -10.18 30.83
C GLN A 228 9.87 -10.32 32.36
N VAL A 229 10.80 -9.54 32.90
CA VAL A 229 10.98 -9.35 34.34
C VAL A 229 10.92 -7.86 34.63
N ASN A 230 9.99 -7.46 35.50
CA ASN A 230 9.73 -6.06 35.85
C ASN A 230 9.51 -5.16 34.58
N GLY A 231 8.71 -5.64 33.62
CA GLY A 231 8.41 -4.91 32.38
C GLY A 231 9.53 -4.82 31.34
N LYS A 232 10.68 -5.44 31.59
CA LYS A 232 11.81 -5.49 30.64
C LYS A 232 11.93 -6.90 30.06
N VAL A 233 12.00 -6.99 28.73
CA VAL A 233 12.25 -8.25 28.02
C VAL A 233 13.64 -8.75 28.40
N LYS A 234 13.73 -9.97 28.94
CA LYS A 234 14.97 -10.65 29.36
C LYS A 234 15.38 -11.78 28.42
N ALA A 235 14.42 -12.44 27.82
CA ALA A 235 14.65 -13.52 26.88
C ALA A 235 13.51 -13.60 25.86
N ARG A 236 13.77 -14.23 24.74
CA ARG A 236 12.78 -14.63 23.75
C ARG A 236 12.91 -16.14 23.57
N LEU A 237 11.79 -16.84 23.66
CA LEU A 237 11.75 -18.30 23.56
C LEU A 237 10.85 -18.66 22.38
N ASN A 238 11.36 -19.51 21.48
CA ASN A 238 10.53 -20.13 20.46
C ASN A 238 9.94 -21.42 21.04
N VAL A 239 8.63 -21.46 21.14
CA VAL A 239 7.88 -22.59 21.67
C VAL A 239 6.87 -23.10 20.63
N ALA A 240 6.45 -24.36 20.74
CA ALA A 240 5.41 -24.87 19.86
C ALA A 240 4.12 -24.05 20.04
N ALA A 241 3.42 -23.78 18.95
CA ALA A 241 2.21 -22.92 18.99
C ALA A 241 1.06 -23.53 19.82
N ASN A 242 1.11 -24.84 20.08
CA ASN A 242 0.14 -25.61 20.88
C ASN A 242 0.65 -25.96 22.29
N ILE A 243 1.64 -25.24 22.82
CA ILE A 243 2.12 -25.47 24.18
C ILE A 243 1.05 -25.02 25.18
N GLU A 244 0.68 -25.89 26.11
CA GLU A 244 -0.21 -25.59 27.23
C GLU A 244 0.58 -25.01 28.42
#